data_fedb32a96905482568c23f039d3146d1
#
_entry.id   fedb32a96905482568c23f039d3146d1
#
_cell.length_a   1.000
_cell.length_b   1.000
_cell.length_c   1.000
_cell.angle_alpha   90.00
_cell.angle_beta   90.00
_cell.angle_gamma   90.00
#
_symmetry.space_group_name_H-M   'P 1'
#
loop_
_entity.id
_entity.type
_entity.pdbx_description
1 polymer ?
#
loop_
_entity_poly.entity_id
_entity_poly.type
_entity_poly.pdbx_seq_one_letter_code
_entity_poly.pdbx_strand_id
1 'polypeptide(L)'
;SLIRNKFDLTVRDLDENLTKPFLKLGAKVSSSARNLADQVDLIITCLPSPKICAEVMEGKNGIIEGLSKDKIWLEMSTTDEAEIKRIGAKVIKKKAIPLDGPVSGGCHRAATGNIAIFVGGERNAFEKILPALTIMGRKVLHTGELGTASVLKVITNYLASVHLVALGEAWTVAKKSNLDLVKAYKGIAVSSGNSFVHETESQVILNGSYNINFTMDLVLKDTGLFDDLARKLNTPLEISPKVVEIFKDGQKKYGSRAWSSMIVKRMEDNNNIDFRAPGFPSELTDNEPEEKGYEI
;
A
#
# COMPACT_ATOMS: atom_id res chain seq x y z
N SER A 1 10.03 -6.19 11.32
CA SER A 1 11.24 -5.33 11.40
C SER A 1 11.41 -4.68 12.78
N LEU A 2 10.45 -3.89 13.32
CA LEU A 2 10.62 -3.13 14.59
C LEU A 2 11.06 -4.00 15.76
N ILE A 3 10.37 -5.11 16.05
CA ILE A 3 10.70 -5.98 17.20
C ILE A 3 12.07 -6.66 17.05
N ARG A 4 12.45 -7.06 15.82
CA ARG A 4 13.78 -7.60 15.53
C ARG A 4 14.88 -6.59 15.79
N ASN A 5 14.56 -5.31 15.67
CA ASN A 5 15.47 -4.18 15.94
C ASN A 5 15.27 -3.56 17.35
N LYS A 6 14.70 -4.33 18.29
CA LYS A 6 14.59 -4.02 19.72
C LYS A 6 13.74 -2.79 20.06
N PHE A 7 12.78 -2.42 19.21
CA PHE A 7 11.75 -1.47 19.58
C PHE A 7 10.75 -2.13 20.55
N ASP A 8 10.35 -1.42 21.60
CA ASP A 8 9.23 -1.84 22.45
C ASP A 8 7.94 -1.72 21.67
N LEU A 9 7.35 -2.86 21.31
CA LEU A 9 6.21 -2.92 20.41
C LEU A 9 4.94 -3.32 21.16
N THR A 10 3.90 -2.50 21.06
CA THR A 10 2.55 -2.84 21.47
C THR A 10 1.66 -2.93 20.23
N VAL A 11 0.94 -4.03 20.07
CA VAL A 11 0.08 -4.28 18.91
C VAL A 11 -1.39 -4.36 19.32
N ARG A 12 -2.27 -4.08 18.38
CA ARG A 12 -3.71 -4.28 18.50
C ARG A 12 -4.31 -4.63 17.14
N ASP A 13 -5.18 -5.59 17.11
CA ASP A 13 -6.07 -5.92 16.01
C ASP A 13 -7.44 -6.34 16.57
N LEU A 14 -8.51 -6.28 15.76
CA LEU A 14 -9.83 -6.80 16.12
C LEU A 14 -9.84 -8.33 16.09
N ASP A 15 -9.06 -8.94 15.19
CA ASP A 15 -8.80 -10.37 15.17
C ASP A 15 -7.58 -10.68 16.04
N GLU A 16 -7.84 -11.23 17.24
CA GLU A 16 -6.80 -11.62 18.18
C GLU A 16 -5.81 -12.64 17.58
N ASN A 17 -6.19 -13.42 16.58
CA ASN A 17 -5.28 -14.37 15.95
C ASN A 17 -4.14 -13.65 15.23
N LEU A 18 -4.37 -12.45 14.70
CA LEU A 18 -3.34 -11.64 14.04
C LEU A 18 -2.32 -11.07 15.03
N THR A 19 -2.65 -10.95 16.31
CA THR A 19 -1.71 -10.47 17.34
C THR A 19 -0.82 -11.58 17.94
N LYS A 20 -1.27 -12.84 17.87
CA LYS A 20 -0.55 -14.01 18.48
C LYS A 20 0.90 -14.17 18.00
N PRO A 21 1.23 -14.03 16.70
CA PRO A 21 2.62 -14.11 16.24
C PRO A 21 3.53 -13.06 16.89
N PHE A 22 3.01 -11.84 17.10
CA PHE A 22 3.76 -10.75 17.71
C PHE A 22 3.99 -10.96 19.20
N LEU A 23 3.00 -11.51 19.92
CA LEU A 23 3.16 -11.95 21.31
C LEU A 23 4.31 -12.93 21.49
N LYS A 24 4.40 -13.92 20.57
CA LYS A 24 5.51 -14.92 20.60
C LYS A 24 6.89 -14.28 20.40
N LEU A 25 6.93 -13.14 19.75
CA LEU A 25 8.16 -12.36 19.53
C LEU A 25 8.44 -11.35 20.65
N GLY A 26 7.59 -11.28 21.69
CA GLY A 26 7.77 -10.40 22.83
C GLY A 26 7.04 -9.06 22.77
N ALA A 27 6.17 -8.85 21.76
CA ALA A 27 5.31 -7.66 21.73
C ALA A 27 4.24 -7.72 22.83
N LYS A 28 3.78 -6.55 23.26
CA LYS A 28 2.59 -6.40 24.12
C LYS A 28 1.32 -6.32 23.27
N VAL A 29 0.18 -6.69 23.83
CA VAL A 29 -1.13 -6.50 23.18
C VAL A 29 -1.98 -5.58 24.04
N SER A 30 -2.56 -4.56 23.39
CA SER A 30 -3.46 -3.62 24.06
C SER A 30 -4.92 -4.01 23.91
N SER A 31 -5.71 -3.79 24.96
CA SER A 31 -7.14 -4.09 25.02
C SER A 31 -8.00 -3.09 24.23
N SER A 32 -7.51 -1.87 24.00
CA SER A 32 -8.21 -0.82 23.23
C SER A 32 -7.24 0.08 22.49
N ALA A 33 -7.75 0.79 21.47
CA ALA A 33 -6.97 1.79 20.75
C ALA A 33 -6.52 2.95 21.65
N ARG A 34 -7.39 3.39 22.58
CA ARG A 34 -7.07 4.37 23.62
C ARG A 34 -5.92 3.91 24.50
N ASN A 35 -6.00 2.68 25.05
CA ASN A 35 -4.96 2.17 25.93
C ASN A 35 -3.62 2.00 25.23
N LEU A 36 -3.64 1.62 23.93
CA LEU A 36 -2.44 1.59 23.12
C LEU A 36 -1.83 2.98 23.02
N ALA A 37 -2.62 3.97 22.62
CA ALA A 37 -2.15 5.34 22.44
C ALA A 37 -1.65 5.99 23.74
N ASP A 38 -2.23 5.61 24.89
CA ASP A 38 -1.80 6.10 26.20
C ASP A 38 -0.39 5.61 26.60
N GLN A 39 -0.01 4.40 26.16
CA GLN A 39 1.21 3.71 26.60
C GLN A 39 2.42 3.93 25.70
N VAL A 40 2.26 4.47 24.47
CA VAL A 40 3.34 4.57 23.49
C VAL A 40 3.58 6.02 23.06
N ASP A 41 4.77 6.31 22.52
CA ASP A 41 5.14 7.62 21.99
C ASP A 41 4.81 7.76 20.50
N LEU A 42 4.93 6.67 19.74
CA LEU A 42 4.60 6.59 18.30
C LEU A 42 3.44 5.63 18.09
N ILE A 43 2.35 6.14 17.58
CA ILE A 43 1.16 5.37 17.23
C ILE A 43 1.12 5.22 15.71
N ILE A 44 1.16 3.98 15.21
CA ILE A 44 1.06 3.66 13.79
C ILE A 44 -0.31 3.04 13.52
N THR A 45 -1.03 3.58 12.55
CA THR A 45 -2.26 3.01 12.01
C THR A 45 -2.03 2.54 10.58
N CYS A 46 -2.49 1.31 10.25
CA CYS A 46 -2.49 0.76 8.91
C CYS A 46 -3.79 -0.02 8.71
N LEU A 47 -4.78 0.61 8.13
CA LEU A 47 -6.18 0.22 8.15
C LEU A 47 -6.75 0.17 6.72
N PRO A 48 -7.83 -0.64 6.48
CA PRO A 48 -8.29 -0.90 5.12
C PRO A 48 -8.99 0.27 4.42
N SER A 49 -9.49 1.28 5.16
CA SER A 49 -10.20 2.41 4.55
C SER A 49 -10.16 3.67 5.40
N PRO A 50 -10.39 4.87 4.80
CA PRO A 50 -10.51 6.14 5.53
C PRO A 50 -11.59 6.09 6.63
N LYS A 51 -12.74 5.44 6.35
CA LYS A 51 -13.83 5.30 7.32
C LYS A 51 -13.39 4.51 8.56
N ILE A 52 -12.70 3.39 8.38
CA ILE A 52 -12.19 2.59 9.50
C ILE A 52 -11.12 3.35 10.26
N CYS A 53 -10.27 4.12 9.57
CA CYS A 53 -9.31 5.01 10.24
C CYS A 53 -10.04 6.01 11.13
N ALA A 54 -11.06 6.69 10.64
CA ALA A 54 -11.87 7.61 11.43
C ALA A 54 -12.51 6.91 12.65
N GLU A 55 -13.06 5.72 12.48
CA GLU A 55 -13.66 4.94 13.58
C GLU A 55 -12.61 4.57 14.66
N VAL A 56 -11.42 4.15 14.28
CA VAL A 56 -10.34 3.80 15.21
C VAL A 56 -9.78 5.05 15.90
N MET A 57 -9.69 6.16 15.21
CA MET A 57 -9.18 7.41 15.75
C MET A 57 -10.19 8.09 16.69
N GLU A 58 -11.45 8.17 16.29
CA GLU A 58 -12.47 9.05 16.89
C GLU A 58 -13.57 8.31 17.66
N GLY A 59 -13.68 6.99 17.49
CA GLY A 59 -14.68 6.17 18.15
C GLY A 59 -14.49 6.09 19.68
N LYS A 60 -15.45 5.47 20.36
CA LYS A 60 -15.35 5.20 21.79
C LYS A 60 -14.11 4.36 22.10
N ASN A 61 -13.28 4.80 23.05
CA ASN A 61 -11.97 4.24 23.34
C ASN A 61 -11.01 4.29 22.13
N GLY A 62 -11.20 5.29 21.25
CA GLY A 62 -10.35 5.55 20.10
C GLY A 62 -8.98 6.15 20.46
N ILE A 63 -8.09 6.21 19.48
CA ILE A 63 -6.72 6.69 19.67
C ILE A 63 -6.69 8.12 20.23
N ILE A 64 -7.54 9.03 19.73
CA ILE A 64 -7.57 10.44 20.15
C ILE A 64 -7.84 10.60 21.66
N GLU A 65 -8.58 9.70 22.28
CA GLU A 65 -8.81 9.74 23.73
C GLU A 65 -7.54 9.48 24.54
N GLY A 66 -6.60 8.64 24.03
CA GLY A 66 -5.33 8.30 24.66
C GLY A 66 -4.14 9.19 24.26
N LEU A 67 -4.35 10.12 23.29
CA LEU A 67 -3.28 11.03 22.87
C LEU A 67 -2.99 12.10 23.93
N SER A 68 -1.70 12.42 24.06
CA SER A 68 -1.20 13.50 24.89
C SER A 68 -0.07 14.27 24.18
N LYS A 69 0.44 15.30 24.83
CA LYS A 69 1.50 16.16 24.30
C LYS A 69 2.71 15.34 23.81
N ASP A 70 3.27 15.75 22.68
CA ASP A 70 4.49 15.25 22.03
C ASP A 70 4.43 13.81 21.49
N LYS A 71 3.28 13.11 21.64
CA LYS A 71 3.04 11.83 20.95
C LYS A 71 2.89 12.05 19.45
N ILE A 72 3.31 11.07 18.67
CA ILE A 72 3.22 11.12 17.20
C ILE A 72 2.22 10.08 16.73
N TRP A 73 1.28 10.50 15.88
CA TRP A 73 0.42 9.61 15.12
C TRP A 73 0.90 9.55 13.67
N LEU A 74 1.26 8.37 13.19
CA LEU A 74 1.67 8.07 11.82
C LEU A 74 0.60 7.21 11.15
N GLU A 75 -0.13 7.77 10.18
CA GLU A 75 -1.13 7.06 9.38
C GLU A 75 -0.48 6.44 8.15
N MET A 76 -0.36 5.12 8.10
CA MET A 76 0.29 4.39 7.02
C MET A 76 -0.69 3.75 6.01
N SER A 77 -1.99 3.95 6.17
CA SER A 77 -2.99 3.48 5.22
C SER A 77 -2.99 4.32 3.94
N THR A 78 -3.49 3.75 2.84
CA THR A 78 -3.89 4.55 1.68
C THR A 78 -5.24 5.20 1.96
N THR A 79 -5.23 6.52 2.14
CA THR A 79 -6.39 7.30 2.59
C THR A 79 -6.53 8.64 1.85
N ASP A 80 -7.59 9.38 2.14
CA ASP A 80 -7.89 10.70 1.57
C ASP A 80 -7.10 11.80 2.30
N GLU A 81 -6.51 12.72 1.55
CA GLU A 81 -5.77 13.87 2.09
C GLU A 81 -6.62 14.75 3.02
N ALA A 82 -7.88 15.03 2.62
CA ALA A 82 -8.74 15.87 3.42
C ALA A 82 -9.11 15.20 4.75
N GLU A 83 -9.28 13.88 4.76
CA GLU A 83 -9.55 13.11 5.97
C GLU A 83 -8.33 13.09 6.90
N ILE A 84 -7.12 12.94 6.37
CA ILE A 84 -5.87 13.08 7.14
C ILE A 84 -5.80 14.44 7.81
N LYS A 85 -6.04 15.52 7.08
CA LYS A 85 -6.02 16.88 7.64
C LYS A 85 -7.11 17.08 8.69
N ARG A 86 -8.32 16.54 8.45
CA ARG A 86 -9.45 16.61 9.38
C ARG A 86 -9.15 15.92 10.72
N ILE A 87 -8.64 14.69 10.67
CA ILE A 87 -8.26 13.93 11.87
C ILE A 87 -7.03 14.57 12.51
N GLY A 88 -6.04 14.96 11.70
CA GLY A 88 -4.83 15.64 12.16
C GLY A 88 -5.11 16.89 12.98
N ALA A 89 -6.11 17.68 12.60
CA ALA A 89 -6.53 18.84 13.39
C ALA A 89 -7.02 18.46 14.80
N LYS A 90 -7.62 17.28 14.98
CA LYS A 90 -8.04 16.76 16.30
C LYS A 90 -6.82 16.25 17.10
N VAL A 91 -5.86 15.62 16.43
CA VAL A 91 -4.59 15.19 17.03
C VAL A 91 -3.82 16.40 17.57
N ILE A 92 -3.73 17.49 16.79
CA ILE A 92 -3.07 18.75 17.19
C ILE A 92 -3.75 19.36 18.42
N LYS A 93 -5.08 19.29 18.53
CA LYS A 93 -5.82 19.76 19.74
C LYS A 93 -5.39 19.01 21.00
N LYS A 94 -4.89 17.78 20.89
CA LYS A 94 -4.30 16.99 21.97
C LYS A 94 -2.82 17.33 22.22
N LYS A 95 -2.27 18.30 21.51
CA LYS A 95 -0.83 18.65 21.50
C LYS A 95 0.06 17.48 21.03
N ALA A 96 -0.52 16.55 20.30
CA ALA A 96 0.17 15.48 19.59
C ALA A 96 0.41 15.89 18.12
N ILE A 97 1.28 15.18 17.42
CA ILE A 97 1.76 15.53 16.10
C ILE A 97 1.26 14.49 15.08
N PRO A 98 0.46 14.88 14.07
CA PRO A 98 0.03 13.98 13.02
C PRO A 98 1.06 13.93 11.89
N LEU A 99 1.30 12.73 11.34
CA LEU A 99 2.03 12.47 10.11
C LEU A 99 1.22 11.48 9.26
N ASP A 100 1.24 11.64 7.94
CA ASP A 100 0.80 10.60 7.01
C ASP A 100 2.02 9.89 6.43
N GLY A 101 1.97 8.54 6.40
CA GLY A 101 3.13 7.71 6.08
C GLY A 101 2.81 6.50 5.21
N PRO A 102 2.02 6.62 4.11
CA PRO A 102 1.68 5.48 3.28
C PRO A 102 2.90 4.82 2.64
N VAL A 103 2.73 3.53 2.31
CA VAL A 103 3.80 2.66 1.83
C VAL A 103 3.58 2.21 0.40
N SER A 104 4.67 1.85 -0.30
CA SER A 104 4.65 1.33 -1.66
C SER A 104 5.71 0.26 -1.88
N GLY A 105 5.39 -0.85 -2.57
CA GLY A 105 6.31 -1.94 -2.87
C GLY A 105 5.75 -3.34 -2.60
N GLY A 106 4.55 -3.45 -2.03
CA GLY A 106 3.87 -4.72 -1.79
C GLY A 106 4.26 -5.43 -0.48
N CYS A 107 3.49 -6.47 -0.14
CA CYS A 107 3.63 -7.18 1.13
C CYS A 107 4.97 -7.91 1.27
N HIS A 108 5.54 -8.42 0.16
CA HIS A 108 6.84 -9.10 0.15
C HIS A 108 7.97 -8.18 0.60
N ARG A 109 8.00 -6.92 0.14
CA ARG A 109 8.99 -5.92 0.59
C ARG A 109 8.71 -5.37 1.99
N ALA A 110 7.45 -5.31 2.39
CA ALA A 110 7.10 -4.94 3.76
C ALA A 110 7.59 -5.97 4.79
N ALA A 111 7.56 -7.26 4.45
CA ALA A 111 8.04 -8.34 5.32
C ALA A 111 9.54 -8.25 5.64
N THR A 112 10.35 -7.80 4.68
CA THR A 112 11.82 -7.68 4.77
C THR A 112 12.28 -6.28 5.21
N GLY A 113 11.39 -5.28 5.24
CA GLY A 113 11.76 -3.89 5.52
C GLY A 113 12.29 -3.13 4.30
N ASN A 114 12.10 -3.67 3.10
CA ASN A 114 12.55 -3.06 1.85
C ASN A 114 11.48 -2.22 1.14
N ILE A 115 10.34 -1.97 1.79
CA ILE A 115 9.27 -1.15 1.25
C ILE A 115 9.66 0.34 1.19
N ALA A 116 9.07 1.10 0.27
CA ALA A 116 9.18 2.55 0.27
C ALA A 116 8.13 3.18 1.21
N ILE A 117 8.51 4.21 1.96
CA ILE A 117 7.63 4.97 2.85
C ILE A 117 7.65 6.43 2.43
N PHE A 118 6.50 7.00 2.14
CA PHE A 118 6.33 8.44 1.90
C PHE A 118 5.82 9.08 3.19
N VAL A 119 6.38 10.20 3.64
CA VAL A 119 5.93 10.82 4.90
C VAL A 119 5.65 12.30 4.69
N GLY A 120 4.41 12.71 4.99
CA GLY A 120 4.00 14.11 5.04
C GLY A 120 3.77 14.56 6.48
N GLY A 121 4.08 15.83 6.76
CA GLY A 121 3.89 16.47 8.04
C GLY A 121 5.13 17.21 8.53
N GLU A 122 5.12 17.60 9.80
CA GLU A 122 6.18 18.42 10.39
C GLU A 122 7.55 17.74 10.31
N ARG A 123 8.56 18.44 9.74
CA ARG A 123 9.91 17.92 9.52
C ARG A 123 10.58 17.43 10.81
N ASN A 124 10.46 18.16 11.90
CA ASN A 124 11.05 17.78 13.19
C ASN A 124 10.45 16.47 13.72
N ALA A 125 9.15 16.25 13.54
CA ALA A 125 8.50 15.01 13.94
C ALA A 125 8.92 13.85 13.04
N PHE A 126 9.06 14.08 11.72
CA PHE A 126 9.63 13.10 10.80
C PHE A 126 11.03 12.66 11.23
N GLU A 127 11.94 13.60 11.53
CA GLU A 127 13.32 13.31 11.98
C GLU A 127 13.34 12.50 13.29
N LYS A 128 12.43 12.80 14.21
CA LYS A 128 12.30 12.08 15.48
C LYS A 128 11.96 10.59 15.26
N ILE A 129 11.13 10.26 14.26
CA ILE A 129 10.74 8.87 13.98
C ILE A 129 11.54 8.22 12.85
N LEU A 130 12.45 8.94 12.19
CA LEU A 130 13.28 8.42 11.11
C LEU A 130 14.03 7.12 11.47
N PRO A 131 14.53 6.94 12.71
CA PRO A 131 15.12 5.65 13.14
C PRO A 131 14.15 4.47 13.02
N ALA A 132 12.86 4.66 13.31
CA ALA A 132 11.85 3.62 13.15
C ALA A 132 11.46 3.42 11.67
N LEU A 133 11.33 4.51 10.92
CA LEU A 133 11.00 4.47 9.49
C LEU A 133 12.06 3.72 8.68
N THR A 134 13.35 3.98 8.92
CA THR A 134 14.48 3.34 8.21
C THR A 134 14.68 1.85 8.56
N ILE A 135 14.01 1.36 9.58
CA ILE A 135 13.93 -0.07 9.92
C ILE A 135 12.73 -0.73 9.24
N MET A 136 11.64 0.03 9.06
CA MET A 136 10.43 -0.48 8.40
C MET A 136 10.51 -0.39 6.88
N GLY A 137 11.26 0.58 6.34
CA GLY A 137 11.37 0.83 4.91
C GLY A 137 12.78 1.12 4.45
N ARG A 138 13.10 0.71 3.21
CA ARG A 138 14.41 0.91 2.57
C ARG A 138 14.62 2.35 2.11
N LYS A 139 13.60 2.93 1.50
CA LYS A 139 13.60 4.31 0.98
C LYS A 139 12.52 5.09 1.67
N VAL A 140 12.90 6.14 2.36
CA VAL A 140 11.99 7.02 3.09
C VAL A 140 12.05 8.40 2.47
N LEU A 141 10.91 8.92 2.03
CA LEU A 141 10.80 10.24 1.40
C LEU A 141 9.93 11.15 2.25
N HIS A 142 10.49 12.27 2.71
CA HIS A 142 9.69 13.36 3.28
C HIS A 142 9.08 14.20 2.16
N THR A 143 7.75 14.22 2.07
CA THR A 143 7.02 14.82 0.94
C THR A 143 6.57 16.26 1.18
N GLY A 144 6.77 16.79 2.38
CA GLY A 144 6.34 18.14 2.76
C GLY A 144 5.25 18.15 3.83
N GLU A 145 4.23 18.98 3.68
CA GLU A 145 3.16 19.15 4.66
C GLU A 145 2.28 17.90 4.83
N LEU A 146 1.51 17.87 5.94
CA LEU A 146 0.55 16.80 6.23
C LEU A 146 -0.44 16.61 5.08
N GLY A 147 -0.60 15.38 4.61
CA GLY A 147 -1.47 14.96 3.51
C GLY A 147 -0.74 14.85 2.16
N THR A 148 0.48 15.40 2.01
CA THR A 148 1.22 15.34 0.73
C THR A 148 1.64 13.91 0.38
N ALA A 149 1.96 13.09 1.37
CA ALA A 149 2.28 11.68 1.15
C ALA A 149 1.05 10.88 0.70
N SER A 150 -0.12 11.17 1.25
CA SER A 150 -1.39 10.58 0.83
C SER A 150 -1.73 10.94 -0.61
N VAL A 151 -1.51 12.19 -1.03
CA VAL A 151 -1.63 12.61 -2.44
C VAL A 151 -0.68 11.81 -3.33
N LEU A 152 0.61 11.73 -2.97
CA LEU A 152 1.60 10.97 -3.74
C LEU A 152 1.21 9.49 -3.84
N LYS A 153 0.70 8.92 -2.75
CA LYS A 153 0.29 7.50 -2.70
C LYS A 153 -0.85 7.19 -3.67
N VAL A 154 -1.89 8.01 -3.76
CA VAL A 154 -2.98 7.76 -4.71
C VAL A 154 -2.53 7.93 -6.15
N ILE A 155 -1.59 8.85 -6.43
CA ILE A 155 -0.96 8.99 -7.75
C ILE A 155 -0.19 7.72 -8.12
N THR A 156 0.66 7.19 -7.23
CA THR A 156 1.45 5.99 -7.53
C THR A 156 0.57 4.76 -7.71
N ASN A 157 -0.53 4.61 -6.96
CA ASN A 157 -1.45 3.48 -7.10
C ASN A 157 -2.29 3.58 -8.38
N TYR A 158 -2.68 4.79 -8.79
CA TYR A 158 -3.28 5.02 -10.10
C TYR A 158 -2.34 4.57 -11.23
N LEU A 159 -1.08 5.01 -11.23
CA LEU A 159 -0.09 4.60 -12.23
C LEU A 159 0.10 3.09 -12.26
N ALA A 160 0.19 2.43 -11.10
CA ALA A 160 0.30 0.97 -11.02
C ALA A 160 -0.91 0.27 -11.67
N SER A 161 -2.13 0.79 -11.44
CA SER A 161 -3.35 0.24 -12.02
C SER A 161 -3.41 0.41 -13.54
N VAL A 162 -2.94 1.56 -14.07
CA VAL A 162 -2.81 1.81 -15.52
C VAL A 162 -1.81 0.83 -16.14
N HIS A 163 -0.63 0.69 -15.52
CA HIS A 163 0.41 -0.22 -15.99
C HIS A 163 -0.10 -1.67 -16.05
N LEU A 164 -0.85 -2.11 -15.04
CA LEU A 164 -1.37 -3.47 -14.99
C LEU A 164 -2.39 -3.74 -16.10
N VAL A 165 -3.29 -2.81 -16.38
CA VAL A 165 -4.25 -2.93 -17.49
C VAL A 165 -3.51 -2.98 -18.83
N ALA A 166 -2.55 -2.07 -19.06
CA ALA A 166 -1.74 -2.03 -20.28
C ALA A 166 -0.93 -3.32 -20.48
N LEU A 167 -0.39 -3.89 -19.41
CA LEU A 167 0.32 -5.18 -19.47
C LEU A 167 -0.60 -6.32 -19.95
N GLY A 168 -1.87 -6.35 -19.56
CA GLY A 168 -2.81 -7.35 -20.06
C GLY A 168 -2.95 -7.32 -21.57
N GLU A 169 -3.02 -6.13 -22.18
CA GLU A 169 -3.04 -5.96 -23.63
C GLU A 169 -1.72 -6.36 -24.29
N ALA A 170 -0.60 -5.93 -23.71
CA ALA A 170 0.74 -6.26 -24.20
C ALA A 170 0.99 -7.78 -24.21
N TRP A 171 0.65 -8.49 -23.11
CA TRP A 171 0.74 -9.95 -23.04
C TRP A 171 -0.14 -10.65 -24.05
N THR A 172 -1.33 -10.12 -24.30
CA THR A 172 -2.25 -10.68 -25.34
C THR A 172 -1.64 -10.60 -26.71
N VAL A 173 -1.09 -9.44 -27.09
CA VAL A 173 -0.42 -9.25 -28.39
C VAL A 173 0.81 -10.13 -28.49
N ALA A 174 1.67 -10.19 -27.46
CA ALA A 174 2.85 -11.03 -27.44
C ALA A 174 2.48 -12.52 -27.66
N LYS A 175 1.50 -13.03 -26.93
CA LYS A 175 1.04 -14.42 -27.06
C LYS A 175 0.48 -14.73 -28.45
N LYS A 176 -0.38 -13.86 -28.97
CA LYS A 176 -0.99 -14.04 -30.31
C LYS A 176 0.02 -13.90 -31.46
N SER A 177 1.12 -13.17 -31.21
CA SER A 177 2.25 -13.08 -32.14
C SER A 177 3.23 -14.25 -32.05
N ASN A 178 2.91 -15.29 -31.27
CA ASN A 178 3.79 -16.42 -30.97
C ASN A 178 5.17 -16.03 -30.41
N LEU A 179 5.24 -14.87 -29.74
CA LEU A 179 6.45 -14.45 -29.03
C LEU A 179 6.61 -15.30 -27.75
N ASP A 180 7.81 -15.83 -27.54
CA ASP A 180 8.14 -16.51 -26.28
C ASP A 180 7.96 -15.55 -25.08
N LEU A 181 7.09 -15.92 -24.13
CA LEU A 181 6.72 -15.01 -23.04
C LEU A 181 7.84 -14.79 -22.03
N VAL A 182 8.81 -15.73 -21.89
CA VAL A 182 10.01 -15.52 -21.07
C VAL A 182 10.92 -14.47 -21.71
N LYS A 183 11.07 -14.53 -23.04
CA LYS A 183 11.83 -13.51 -23.78
C LYS A 183 11.12 -12.16 -23.77
N ALA A 184 9.79 -12.14 -23.92
CA ALA A 184 9.00 -10.93 -23.82
C ALA A 184 9.13 -10.26 -22.44
N TYR A 185 9.05 -11.04 -21.35
CA TYR A 185 9.28 -10.54 -19.99
C TYR A 185 10.65 -9.85 -19.86
N LYS A 186 11.71 -10.55 -20.27
CA LYS A 186 13.09 -10.00 -20.23
C LYS A 186 13.23 -8.76 -21.13
N GLY A 187 12.64 -8.80 -22.32
CA GLY A 187 12.70 -7.69 -23.26
C GLY A 187 12.00 -6.42 -22.74
N ILE A 188 10.84 -6.57 -22.13
CA ILE A 188 10.14 -5.44 -21.50
C ILE A 188 10.96 -4.89 -20.33
N ALA A 189 11.53 -5.76 -19.47
CA ALA A 189 12.31 -5.36 -18.30
C ALA A 189 13.53 -4.49 -18.63
N VAL A 190 14.13 -4.65 -19.81
CA VAL A 190 15.31 -3.85 -20.25
C VAL A 190 14.93 -2.69 -21.18
N SER A 191 13.65 -2.46 -21.42
CA SER A 191 13.16 -1.43 -22.34
C SER A 191 12.53 -0.25 -21.62
N SER A 192 12.22 0.82 -22.38
CA SER A 192 11.46 1.96 -21.87
C SER A 192 10.00 1.63 -21.48
N GLY A 193 9.50 0.46 -21.87
CA GLY A 193 8.20 -0.06 -21.46
C GLY A 193 8.19 -0.72 -20.07
N ASN A 194 9.31 -0.76 -19.38
CA ASN A 194 9.41 -1.36 -18.05
C ASN A 194 8.63 -0.58 -17.00
N SER A 195 8.19 -1.29 -15.98
CA SER A 195 7.57 -0.71 -14.77
C SER A 195 7.77 -1.66 -13.58
N PHE A 196 7.67 -1.14 -12.35
CA PHE A 196 7.66 -1.98 -11.15
C PHE A 196 6.55 -3.05 -11.20
N VAL A 197 5.38 -2.69 -11.76
CA VAL A 197 4.26 -3.62 -11.94
C VAL A 197 4.64 -4.75 -12.90
N HIS A 198 5.36 -4.44 -13.99
CA HIS A 198 5.87 -5.47 -14.89
C HIS A 198 6.84 -6.41 -14.16
N GLU A 199 7.80 -5.87 -13.43
CA GLU A 199 8.81 -6.68 -12.73
C GLU A 199 8.22 -7.59 -11.65
N THR A 200 7.12 -7.18 -11.03
CA THR A 200 6.47 -7.93 -9.94
C THR A 200 5.25 -8.71 -10.43
N GLU A 201 4.19 -8.04 -10.84
CA GLU A 201 2.91 -8.70 -11.13
C GLU A 201 2.95 -9.62 -12.33
N SER A 202 3.77 -9.32 -13.36
CA SER A 202 3.93 -10.24 -14.49
C SER A 202 4.44 -11.61 -14.07
N GLN A 203 5.24 -11.72 -13.04
CA GLN A 203 5.74 -13.01 -12.58
C GLN A 203 4.58 -13.93 -12.12
N VAL A 204 3.69 -13.42 -11.28
CA VAL A 204 2.54 -14.20 -10.79
C VAL A 204 1.44 -14.39 -11.85
N ILE A 205 1.35 -13.49 -12.83
CA ILE A 205 0.51 -13.66 -14.02
C ILE A 205 1.03 -14.81 -14.89
N LEU A 206 2.32 -14.79 -15.24
CA LEU A 206 2.96 -15.80 -16.06
C LEU A 206 3.02 -17.17 -15.37
N ASN A 207 3.04 -17.22 -14.04
CA ASN A 207 2.85 -18.45 -13.28
C ASN A 207 1.39 -18.92 -13.30
N GLY A 208 0.43 -18.02 -13.25
CA GLY A 208 -1.00 -18.29 -13.19
C GLY A 208 -1.62 -18.30 -11.80
N SER A 209 -0.86 -17.97 -10.77
CA SER A 209 -1.36 -17.79 -9.41
C SER A 209 -2.11 -16.48 -9.21
N TYR A 210 -1.71 -15.43 -9.92
CA TYR A 210 -2.17 -14.04 -9.75
C TYR A 210 -2.00 -13.51 -8.33
N ASN A 211 -1.23 -14.18 -7.48
CA ASN A 211 -1.10 -13.86 -6.06
C ASN A 211 -0.20 -12.66 -5.80
N ILE A 212 -0.79 -11.47 -5.83
CA ILE A 212 -0.09 -10.20 -5.53
C ILE A 212 -0.39 -9.69 -4.11
N ASN A 213 -1.23 -10.36 -3.34
CA ASN A 213 -1.68 -9.91 -2.01
C ASN A 213 -2.35 -8.53 -1.99
N PHE A 214 -2.96 -8.13 -3.11
CA PHE A 214 -3.73 -6.90 -3.25
C PHE A 214 -5.00 -7.20 -4.05
N THR A 215 -6.16 -6.76 -3.56
CA THR A 215 -7.46 -7.21 -4.10
C THR A 215 -8.13 -6.14 -4.97
N MET A 216 -9.07 -6.55 -5.83
CA MET A 216 -9.77 -5.63 -6.75
C MET A 216 -10.56 -4.54 -6.04
N ASP A 217 -11.18 -4.83 -4.89
CA ASP A 217 -11.87 -3.81 -4.09
C ASP A 217 -10.92 -2.75 -3.56
N LEU A 218 -9.69 -3.11 -3.21
CA LEU A 218 -8.66 -2.17 -2.79
C LEU A 218 -8.18 -1.30 -3.96
N VAL A 219 -8.02 -1.87 -5.16
CA VAL A 219 -7.72 -1.07 -6.37
C VAL A 219 -8.82 -0.06 -6.64
N LEU A 220 -10.09 -0.49 -6.61
CA LEU A 220 -11.23 0.39 -6.85
C LEU A 220 -11.36 1.48 -5.78
N LYS A 221 -11.03 1.17 -4.52
CA LYS A 221 -10.94 2.19 -3.47
C LYS A 221 -9.84 3.21 -3.79
N ASP A 222 -8.64 2.76 -4.13
CA ASP A 222 -7.49 3.65 -4.33
C ASP A 222 -7.63 4.51 -5.60
N THR A 223 -8.13 3.94 -6.69
CA THR A 223 -8.45 4.71 -7.91
C THR A 223 -9.61 5.68 -7.68
N GLY A 224 -10.58 5.30 -6.86
CA GLY A 224 -11.65 6.20 -6.42
C GLY A 224 -11.13 7.41 -5.66
N LEU A 225 -10.17 7.23 -4.75
CA LEU A 225 -9.51 8.33 -4.04
C LEU A 225 -8.76 9.27 -5.00
N PHE A 226 -8.11 8.73 -6.04
CA PHE A 226 -7.46 9.53 -7.08
C PHE A 226 -8.47 10.34 -7.90
N ASP A 227 -9.58 9.73 -8.30
CA ASP A 227 -10.65 10.41 -9.05
C ASP A 227 -11.31 11.52 -8.21
N ASP A 228 -11.52 11.28 -6.90
CA ASP A 228 -12.06 12.26 -5.97
C ASP A 228 -11.11 13.45 -5.81
N LEU A 229 -9.80 13.19 -5.70
CA LEU A 229 -8.78 14.25 -5.66
C LEU A 229 -8.79 15.09 -6.95
N ALA A 230 -8.78 14.44 -8.11
CA ALA A 230 -8.82 15.14 -9.41
C ALA A 230 -10.08 16.00 -9.55
N ARG A 231 -11.23 15.50 -9.07
CA ARG A 231 -12.51 16.23 -9.08
C ARG A 231 -12.47 17.46 -8.17
N LYS A 232 -11.89 17.34 -6.98
CA LYS A 232 -11.65 18.48 -6.07
C LYS A 232 -10.74 19.54 -6.69
N LEU A 233 -9.79 19.12 -7.52
CA LEU A 233 -8.85 20.00 -8.23
C LEU A 233 -9.38 20.50 -9.58
N ASN A 234 -10.62 20.17 -9.96
CA ASN A 234 -11.22 20.49 -11.26
C ASN A 234 -10.36 20.01 -12.44
N THR A 235 -9.71 18.86 -12.31
CA THR A 235 -8.84 18.27 -13.33
C THR A 235 -9.56 17.14 -14.05
N PRO A 236 -9.97 17.29 -15.32
CA PRO A 236 -10.56 16.20 -16.07
C PRO A 236 -9.54 15.11 -16.36
N LEU A 237 -9.95 13.85 -16.20
CA LEU A 237 -9.12 12.67 -16.44
C LEU A 237 -9.64 11.89 -17.65
N GLU A 238 -8.74 11.42 -18.51
CA GLU A 238 -9.07 10.64 -19.71
C GLU A 238 -8.92 9.13 -19.48
N ILE A 239 -7.85 8.70 -18.82
CA ILE A 239 -7.49 7.28 -18.66
C ILE A 239 -8.15 6.66 -17.42
N SER A 240 -8.19 7.38 -16.30
CA SER A 240 -8.67 6.83 -15.02
C SER A 240 -10.11 6.29 -15.10
N PRO A 241 -11.10 6.98 -15.74
CA PRO A 241 -12.45 6.45 -15.88
C PRO A 241 -12.48 5.09 -16.57
N LYS A 242 -11.63 4.89 -17.60
CA LYS A 242 -11.55 3.62 -18.33
C LYS A 242 -10.92 2.51 -17.49
N VAL A 243 -9.88 2.81 -16.72
CA VAL A 243 -9.26 1.86 -15.80
C VAL A 243 -10.26 1.42 -14.73
N VAL A 244 -11.00 2.36 -14.15
CA VAL A 244 -12.06 2.07 -13.15
C VAL A 244 -13.15 1.18 -13.75
N GLU A 245 -13.61 1.45 -14.97
CA GLU A 245 -14.59 0.60 -15.69
C GLU A 245 -14.07 -0.84 -15.82
N ILE A 246 -12.83 -0.99 -16.27
CA ILE A 246 -12.16 -2.28 -16.44
C ILE A 246 -12.09 -3.05 -15.13
N PHE A 247 -11.69 -2.40 -14.03
CA PHE A 247 -11.63 -3.04 -12.72
C PHE A 247 -13.02 -3.38 -12.15
N LYS A 248 -14.04 -2.55 -12.38
CA LYS A 248 -15.43 -2.88 -12.01
C LYS A 248 -15.94 -4.13 -12.74
N ASP A 249 -15.62 -4.26 -14.02
CA ASP A 249 -15.97 -5.46 -14.79
C ASP A 249 -15.19 -6.68 -14.26
N GLY A 250 -13.90 -6.54 -13.96
CA GLY A 250 -13.10 -7.59 -13.32
C GLY A 250 -13.66 -8.01 -11.97
N GLN A 251 -14.04 -7.06 -11.12
CA GLN A 251 -14.66 -7.31 -9.82
C GLN A 251 -15.99 -8.09 -9.96
N LYS A 252 -16.82 -7.73 -10.94
CA LYS A 252 -18.07 -8.45 -11.26
C LYS A 252 -17.80 -9.89 -11.71
N LYS A 253 -16.75 -10.10 -12.50
CA LYS A 253 -16.43 -11.40 -13.09
C LYS A 253 -15.74 -12.35 -12.10
N TYR A 254 -14.82 -11.85 -11.28
CA TYR A 254 -13.94 -12.67 -10.44
C TYR A 254 -14.19 -12.49 -8.93
N GLY A 255 -14.97 -11.50 -8.54
CA GLY A 255 -15.26 -11.18 -7.14
C GLY A 255 -14.41 -10.04 -6.57
N SER A 256 -14.95 -9.37 -5.54
CA SER A 256 -14.32 -8.21 -4.91
C SER A 256 -12.97 -8.54 -4.27
N ARG A 257 -12.84 -9.73 -3.69
CA ARG A 257 -11.64 -10.20 -3.00
C ARG A 257 -10.67 -10.96 -3.91
N ALA A 258 -10.95 -11.06 -5.21
CA ALA A 258 -10.01 -11.59 -6.18
C ALA A 258 -8.75 -10.70 -6.24
N TRP A 259 -7.59 -11.31 -6.51
CA TRP A 259 -6.35 -10.56 -6.67
C TRP A 259 -6.43 -9.56 -7.83
N SER A 260 -5.88 -8.37 -7.65
CA SER A 260 -5.92 -7.30 -8.65
C SER A 260 -5.31 -7.70 -9.99
N SER A 261 -4.25 -8.51 -9.96
CA SER A 261 -3.58 -9.05 -11.15
C SER A 261 -4.48 -9.96 -12.00
N MET A 262 -5.59 -10.49 -11.43
CA MET A 262 -6.62 -11.20 -12.22
C MET A 262 -7.35 -10.29 -13.21
N ILE A 263 -7.15 -8.98 -13.15
CA ILE A 263 -7.66 -8.08 -14.18
C ILE A 263 -7.12 -8.43 -15.58
N VAL A 264 -5.89 -8.95 -15.63
CA VAL A 264 -5.24 -9.42 -16.85
C VAL A 264 -5.89 -10.71 -17.38
N LYS A 265 -6.42 -11.56 -16.48
CA LYS A 265 -7.16 -12.77 -16.86
C LYS A 265 -8.39 -12.47 -17.75
N ARG A 266 -8.96 -11.27 -17.68
CA ARG A 266 -10.02 -10.86 -18.63
C ARG A 266 -9.56 -10.96 -20.09
N MET A 267 -8.29 -10.60 -20.36
CA MET A 267 -7.72 -10.69 -21.70
C MET A 267 -7.48 -12.15 -22.11
N GLU A 268 -7.06 -13.01 -21.17
CA GLU A 268 -6.97 -14.45 -21.42
C GLU A 268 -8.34 -15.04 -21.77
N ASP A 269 -9.34 -14.80 -20.93
CA ASP A 269 -10.70 -15.33 -21.12
C ASP A 269 -11.35 -14.82 -22.41
N ASN A 270 -11.24 -13.52 -22.70
CA ASN A 270 -11.85 -12.92 -23.90
C ASN A 270 -11.19 -13.37 -25.21
N ASN A 271 -9.96 -13.86 -25.15
CA ASN A 271 -9.19 -14.31 -26.31
C ASN A 271 -9.01 -15.83 -26.37
N ASN A 272 -9.51 -16.57 -25.39
CA ASN A 272 -9.34 -18.02 -25.25
C ASN A 272 -7.85 -18.44 -25.31
N ILE A 273 -7.01 -17.76 -24.55
CA ILE A 273 -5.56 -17.99 -24.43
C ILE A 273 -5.17 -18.01 -22.95
N ASP A 274 -3.94 -18.42 -22.68
CA ASP A 274 -3.28 -18.27 -21.37
C ASP A 274 -1.93 -17.60 -21.51
N PHE A 275 -1.44 -16.99 -20.44
CA PHE A 275 -0.12 -16.35 -20.39
C PHE A 275 0.90 -17.21 -19.62
N ARG A 276 0.75 -18.53 -19.59
CA ARG A 276 1.64 -19.42 -18.84
C ARG A 276 3.01 -19.49 -19.48
N ALA A 277 4.03 -19.33 -18.64
CA ALA A 277 5.43 -19.47 -19.00
C ALA A 277 6.22 -20.14 -17.85
N PRO A 278 7.25 -20.97 -18.17
CA PRO A 278 8.04 -21.63 -17.13
C PRO A 278 8.99 -20.67 -16.40
N GLY A 279 9.35 -21.04 -15.16
CA GLY A 279 10.37 -20.35 -14.39
C GLY A 279 9.90 -19.15 -13.57
N PHE A 280 8.58 -18.92 -13.50
CA PHE A 280 8.00 -17.84 -12.70
C PHE A 280 7.40 -18.37 -11.38
N PRO A 281 7.57 -17.63 -10.26
CA PRO A 281 7.11 -18.06 -8.94
C PRO A 281 5.59 -17.90 -8.78
N SER A 282 4.98 -18.72 -7.94
CA SER A 282 3.57 -18.59 -7.56
C SER A 282 3.32 -17.48 -6.53
N GLU A 283 4.33 -17.05 -5.83
CA GLU A 283 4.30 -15.96 -4.86
C GLU A 283 5.55 -15.10 -5.00
N LEU A 284 5.38 -13.80 -4.80
CA LEU A 284 6.51 -12.88 -4.80
C LEU A 284 7.28 -13.00 -3.50
N THR A 285 8.60 -13.13 -3.63
CA THR A 285 9.53 -13.03 -2.52
C THR A 285 10.47 -11.86 -2.76
N ASP A 286 10.82 -11.18 -1.68
CA ASP A 286 11.85 -10.16 -1.74
C ASP A 286 13.20 -10.81 -1.45
N ASN A 287 14.10 -10.77 -2.43
CA ASN A 287 15.46 -11.32 -2.35
C ASN A 287 16.51 -10.22 -2.11
N GLU A 288 16.09 -8.97 -1.96
CA GLU A 288 17.01 -7.90 -1.58
C GLU A 288 17.45 -8.08 -0.11
N PRO A 289 18.72 -7.81 0.21
CA PRO A 289 19.19 -7.94 1.58
C PRO A 289 18.41 -7.01 2.51
N GLU A 290 18.11 -7.51 3.72
CA GLU A 290 17.52 -6.70 4.78
C GLU A 290 18.61 -5.77 5.34
N GLU A 291 18.56 -4.51 4.96
CA GLU A 291 19.50 -3.48 5.40
C GLU A 291 18.74 -2.27 5.92
N LYS A 292 19.40 -1.46 6.75
CA LYS A 292 18.84 -0.21 7.22
C LYS A 292 18.53 0.71 6.04
N GLY A 293 17.31 1.25 6.02
CA GLY A 293 16.88 2.21 5.03
C GLY A 293 17.52 3.59 5.22
N TYR A 294 17.19 4.48 4.30
CA TYR A 294 17.69 5.85 4.29
C TYR A 294 16.65 6.83 3.74
N GLU A 295 16.79 8.09 4.08
CA GLU A 295 16.03 9.18 3.48
C GLU A 295 16.57 9.49 2.07
N ILE A 296 15.66 9.70 1.10
CA ILE A 296 15.97 10.07 -0.29
C ILE A 296 15.50 11.49 -0.59
#